data_e54a0abd5ddb5a87fb0d1a3003d44a71
#
_entry.id   e54a0abd5ddb5a87fb0d1a3003d44a71
#
_cell.length_a   1.000
_cell.length_b   1.000
_cell.length_c   1.000
_cell.angle_alpha   90.00
_cell.angle_beta   90.00
_cell.angle_gamma   90.00
#
_symmetry.space_group_name_H-M   'P 1'
#
loop_
_entity.id
_entity.type
_entity.pdbx_description
1 polymer ?
#
loop_
_entity_poly.entity_id
_entity_poly.type
_entity_poly.pdbx_seq_one_letter_code
_entity_poly.pdbx_strand_id
1 'polypeptide(L)'
;MTQKMVSRIICFLMGYALGNFMTAEVVTRRLTGRPCAELGKTGNPGMANVMRSLGMKAGIAVLTGDILKTALSMLLAWLVFGTGLGRLSMFYAGLGAVVGHDFPVWLKMGRGGKGVTCCCTLLIVFSPWGLLACILGMITVFVTKYLCIGGIVIPAAFLIPAFAVFGPEIGLLTVVLTGLCFCKHWPAAKEIASGRCEKTDVLNMLRKRRRQ
;
A
#
# COMPACT_ATOMS: atom_id res chain seq x y z
N MET A 1 -20.58 15.34 -18.74
CA MET A 1 -19.94 14.83 -17.51
C MET A 1 -20.05 15.90 -16.44
N THR A 2 -20.57 15.60 -15.25
CA THR A 2 -20.72 16.63 -14.20
C THR A 2 -19.35 17.06 -13.68
N GLN A 3 -19.22 18.35 -13.29
CA GLN A 3 -17.97 18.91 -12.75
C GLN A 3 -17.41 18.05 -11.59
N LYS A 4 -18.29 17.54 -10.73
CA LYS A 4 -17.89 16.65 -9.62
C LYS A 4 -17.27 15.33 -10.09
N MET A 5 -17.69 14.78 -11.23
CA MET A 5 -17.10 13.56 -11.79
C MET A 5 -15.70 13.82 -12.34
N VAL A 6 -15.52 14.95 -13.05
CA VAL A 6 -14.19 15.39 -13.51
C VAL A 6 -13.22 15.54 -12.35
N SER A 7 -13.65 16.20 -11.26
CA SER A 7 -12.81 16.38 -10.07
C SER A 7 -12.38 15.05 -9.42
N ARG A 8 -13.26 14.04 -9.37
CA ARG A 8 -12.90 12.68 -8.87
C ARG A 8 -11.81 12.04 -9.73
N ILE A 9 -11.97 12.12 -11.05
CA ILE A 9 -10.98 11.58 -11.99
C ILE A 9 -9.64 12.29 -11.82
N ILE A 10 -9.62 13.61 -11.70
CA ILE A 10 -8.39 14.38 -11.52
C ILE A 10 -7.72 13.99 -10.18
N CYS A 11 -8.46 13.89 -9.08
CA CYS A 11 -7.92 13.42 -7.79
C CYS A 11 -7.26 12.05 -7.92
N PHE A 12 -7.93 11.10 -8.58
CA PHE A 12 -7.39 9.77 -8.83
C PHE A 12 -6.10 9.82 -9.66
N LEU A 13 -6.09 10.59 -10.76
CA LEU A 13 -4.91 10.73 -11.63
C LEU A 13 -3.74 11.41 -10.92
N MET A 14 -3.99 12.41 -10.07
CA MET A 14 -2.96 13.04 -9.22
C MET A 14 -2.33 11.99 -8.29
N GLY A 15 -3.17 11.18 -7.63
CA GLY A 15 -2.70 10.09 -6.80
C GLY A 15 -1.91 9.05 -7.60
N TYR A 16 -2.43 8.64 -8.74
CA TYR A 16 -1.77 7.69 -9.65
C TYR A 16 -0.39 8.19 -10.06
N ALA A 17 -0.26 9.45 -10.46
CA ALA A 17 1.01 10.05 -10.87
C ALA A 17 2.05 10.00 -9.75
N LEU A 18 1.69 10.41 -8.51
CA LEU A 18 2.58 10.33 -7.36
C LEU A 18 2.86 8.88 -6.93
N GLY A 19 1.87 8.00 -7.02
CA GLY A 19 2.00 6.57 -6.75
C GLY A 19 3.04 5.88 -7.64
N ASN A 20 3.19 6.34 -8.89
CA ASN A 20 4.20 5.85 -9.84
C ASN A 20 5.65 6.06 -9.37
N PHE A 21 5.89 6.95 -8.42
CA PHE A 21 7.22 7.08 -7.83
C PHE A 21 7.54 5.84 -6.97
N MET A 22 8.45 5.00 -7.49
CA MET A 22 8.83 3.73 -6.85
C MET A 22 10.05 3.92 -5.98
N THR A 23 9.84 4.26 -4.70
CA THR A 23 10.92 4.49 -3.72
C THR A 23 11.85 3.29 -3.62
N ALA A 24 11.30 2.06 -3.66
CA ALA A 24 12.09 0.84 -3.61
C ALA A 24 13.07 0.72 -4.78
N GLU A 25 12.66 1.11 -5.99
CA GLU A 25 13.52 1.09 -7.17
C GLU A 25 14.66 2.11 -7.04
N VAL A 26 14.35 3.32 -6.57
CA VAL A 26 15.35 4.37 -6.36
C VAL A 26 16.38 3.95 -5.30
N VAL A 27 15.93 3.46 -4.16
CA VAL A 27 16.80 3.02 -3.05
C VAL A 27 17.66 1.85 -3.50
N THR A 28 17.09 0.84 -4.16
CA THR A 28 17.81 -0.35 -4.61
C THR A 28 18.89 0.02 -5.63
N ARG A 29 18.53 0.81 -6.67
CA ARG A 29 19.51 1.23 -7.69
C ARG A 29 20.64 2.06 -7.10
N ARG A 30 20.35 2.96 -6.16
CA ARG A 30 21.39 3.77 -5.50
C ARG A 30 22.37 2.93 -4.67
N LEU A 31 21.89 1.88 -4.02
CA LEU A 31 22.71 1.06 -3.14
C LEU A 31 23.43 -0.10 -3.86
N THR A 32 22.88 -0.61 -4.97
CA THR A 32 23.37 -1.84 -5.60
C THR A 32 23.71 -1.69 -7.09
N GLY A 33 23.30 -0.59 -7.72
CA GLY A 33 23.38 -0.42 -9.19
C GLY A 33 22.36 -1.27 -9.96
N ARG A 34 21.54 -2.10 -9.29
CA ARG A 34 20.64 -3.08 -9.92
C ARG A 34 19.17 -2.70 -9.73
N PRO A 35 18.25 -3.15 -10.61
CA PRO A 35 16.82 -2.96 -10.44
C PRO A 35 16.27 -3.79 -9.26
N CYS A 36 15.21 -3.30 -8.62
CA CYS A 36 14.58 -3.99 -7.49
C CYS A 36 14.03 -5.38 -7.87
N ALA A 37 13.70 -5.60 -9.14
CA ALA A 37 13.25 -6.89 -9.65
C ALA A 37 14.29 -8.02 -9.49
N GLU A 38 15.58 -7.67 -9.40
CA GLU A 38 16.68 -8.63 -9.17
C GLU A 38 16.99 -8.82 -7.68
N LEU A 39 16.30 -8.10 -6.79
CA LEU A 39 16.57 -8.11 -5.37
C LEU A 39 15.79 -9.18 -4.63
N GLY A 40 16.49 -10.02 -3.88
CA GLY A 40 15.91 -11.06 -3.05
C GLY A 40 15.11 -12.11 -3.85
N LYS A 41 14.38 -12.97 -3.15
CA LYS A 41 13.62 -14.07 -3.79
C LYS A 41 12.41 -13.61 -4.59
N THR A 42 11.81 -12.47 -4.21
CA THR A 42 10.51 -12.06 -4.78
C THR A 42 10.63 -10.97 -5.84
N GLY A 43 11.73 -10.22 -5.87
CA GLY A 43 11.88 -9.02 -6.72
C GLY A 43 10.82 -7.94 -6.47
N ASN A 44 10.00 -8.07 -5.40
CA ASN A 44 8.90 -7.14 -5.15
C ASN A 44 9.41 -5.77 -4.70
N PRO A 45 9.05 -4.67 -5.38
CA PRO A 45 9.52 -3.33 -5.04
C PRO A 45 8.74 -2.74 -3.85
N GLY A 46 8.96 -3.30 -2.67
CA GLY A 46 8.34 -2.88 -1.42
C GLY A 46 9.28 -3.00 -0.23
N MET A 47 8.91 -2.32 0.86
CA MET A 47 9.68 -2.21 2.09
C MET A 47 10.20 -3.56 2.60
N ALA A 48 9.34 -4.59 2.67
CA ALA A 48 9.71 -5.87 3.25
C ALA A 48 10.82 -6.61 2.46
N ASN A 49 10.78 -6.57 1.13
CA ASN A 49 11.80 -7.17 0.28
C ASN A 49 13.12 -6.41 0.40
N VAL A 50 13.08 -5.08 0.31
CA VAL A 50 14.27 -4.22 0.43
C VAL A 50 14.90 -4.36 1.82
N MET A 51 14.09 -4.38 2.88
CA MET A 51 14.58 -4.56 4.27
C MET A 51 15.29 -5.90 4.46
N ARG A 52 14.74 -7.00 3.93
CA ARG A 52 15.34 -8.33 4.02
C ARG A 52 16.67 -8.42 3.27
N SER A 53 16.78 -7.74 2.14
CA SER A 53 17.93 -7.86 1.24
C SER A 53 19.02 -6.83 1.50
N LEU A 54 18.67 -5.59 1.86
CA LEU A 54 19.58 -4.46 2.01
C LEU A 54 19.61 -3.87 3.43
N GLY A 55 18.87 -4.48 4.35
CA GLY A 55 18.85 -4.09 5.75
C GLY A 55 17.81 -3.03 6.12
N MET A 56 17.74 -2.77 7.43
CA MET A 56 16.68 -1.95 8.04
C MET A 56 16.64 -0.52 7.51
N LYS A 57 17.79 0.14 7.37
CA LYS A 57 17.85 1.55 6.91
C LYS A 57 17.25 1.71 5.52
N ALA A 58 17.58 0.79 4.60
CA ALA A 58 17.04 0.79 3.25
C ALA A 58 15.51 0.53 3.26
N GLY A 59 15.05 -0.43 4.07
CA GLY A 59 13.62 -0.72 4.22
C GLY A 59 12.83 0.46 4.80
N ILE A 60 13.37 1.16 5.81
CA ILE A 60 12.74 2.37 6.38
C ILE A 60 12.68 3.49 5.35
N ALA A 61 13.72 3.69 4.54
CA ALA A 61 13.70 4.70 3.48
C ALA A 61 12.57 4.42 2.47
N VAL A 62 12.36 3.15 2.09
CA VAL A 62 11.24 2.75 1.23
C VAL A 62 9.89 3.00 1.90
N LEU A 63 9.74 2.59 3.17
CA LEU A 63 8.53 2.80 3.95
C LEU A 63 8.16 4.30 4.00
N THR A 64 9.13 5.13 4.37
CA THR A 64 8.93 6.59 4.47
C THR A 64 8.53 7.20 3.12
N GLY A 65 9.20 6.84 2.04
CA GLY A 65 8.86 7.36 0.71
C GLY A 65 7.47 6.93 0.23
N ASP A 66 7.05 5.70 0.51
CA ASP A 66 5.70 5.21 0.16
C ASP A 66 4.61 5.89 1.01
N ILE A 67 4.88 6.18 2.30
CA ILE A 67 4.00 6.98 3.16
C ILE A 67 3.90 8.41 2.61
N LEU A 68 5.04 9.05 2.38
CA LEU A 68 5.08 10.46 1.95
C LEU A 68 4.38 10.68 0.61
N LYS A 69 4.63 9.84 -0.41
CA LYS A 69 3.98 10.00 -1.71
C LYS A 69 2.45 9.87 -1.63
N THR A 70 1.96 8.94 -0.78
CA THR A 70 0.52 8.72 -0.61
C THR A 70 -0.11 9.86 0.20
N ALA A 71 0.49 10.24 1.33
CA ALA A 71 -0.01 11.34 2.14
C ALA A 71 0.01 12.67 1.36
N LEU A 72 1.08 12.94 0.59
CA LEU A 72 1.18 14.12 -0.25
C LEU A 72 0.10 14.14 -1.34
N SER A 73 -0.19 13.01 -1.98
CA SER A 73 -1.27 12.94 -2.98
C SER A 73 -2.63 13.27 -2.39
N MET A 74 -2.92 12.76 -1.18
CA MET A 74 -4.16 13.04 -0.45
C MET A 74 -4.25 14.50 -0.03
N LEU A 75 -3.15 15.08 0.48
CA LEU A 75 -3.09 16.48 0.87
C LEU A 75 -3.31 17.42 -0.33
N LEU A 76 -2.63 17.20 -1.44
CA LEU A 76 -2.80 18.01 -2.66
C LEU A 76 -4.23 17.94 -3.19
N ALA A 77 -4.83 16.75 -3.24
CA ALA A 77 -6.21 16.59 -3.66
C ALA A 77 -7.20 17.29 -2.70
N TRP A 78 -6.93 17.25 -1.39
CA TRP A 78 -7.72 17.98 -0.41
C TRP A 78 -7.59 19.50 -0.57
N LEU A 79 -6.40 20.02 -0.76
CA LEU A 79 -6.18 21.47 -0.93
C LEU A 79 -6.87 22.02 -2.19
N VAL A 80 -6.89 21.25 -3.28
CA VAL A 80 -7.46 21.71 -4.55
C VAL A 80 -8.96 21.43 -4.66
N PHE A 81 -9.42 20.28 -4.18
CA PHE A 81 -10.80 19.79 -4.40
C PHE A 81 -11.60 19.57 -3.13
N GLY A 82 -11.02 19.82 -1.95
CA GLY A 82 -11.68 19.55 -0.66
C GLY A 82 -12.95 20.38 -0.44
N THR A 83 -13.01 21.61 -0.93
CA THR A 83 -14.22 22.46 -0.84
C THR A 83 -15.40 21.88 -1.62
N GLY A 84 -15.15 21.20 -2.76
CA GLY A 84 -16.19 20.64 -3.63
C GLY A 84 -16.50 19.18 -3.39
N LEU A 85 -15.52 18.37 -3.01
CA LEU A 85 -15.64 16.94 -2.82
C LEU A 85 -15.51 16.48 -1.36
N GLY A 86 -15.09 17.34 -0.44
CA GLY A 86 -14.81 16.95 0.93
C GLY A 86 -13.76 15.82 0.97
N ARG A 87 -13.91 14.91 1.93
CA ARG A 87 -12.99 13.77 2.11
C ARG A 87 -12.91 12.81 0.92
N LEU A 88 -13.87 12.84 -0.01
CA LEU A 88 -13.80 12.03 -1.23
C LEU A 88 -12.55 12.36 -2.07
N SER A 89 -12.14 13.64 -2.12
CA SER A 89 -10.92 14.04 -2.84
C SER A 89 -9.69 13.27 -2.34
N MET A 90 -9.54 13.14 -1.02
CA MET A 90 -8.46 12.40 -0.38
C MET A 90 -8.51 10.91 -0.72
N PHE A 91 -9.72 10.31 -0.65
CA PHE A 91 -9.87 8.88 -0.88
C PHE A 91 -9.56 8.50 -2.33
N TYR A 92 -10.04 9.28 -3.30
CA TYR A 92 -9.71 9.08 -4.72
C TYR A 92 -8.22 9.20 -4.98
N ALA A 93 -7.55 10.22 -4.42
CA ALA A 93 -6.11 10.39 -4.59
C ALA A 93 -5.32 9.27 -3.91
N GLY A 94 -5.70 8.86 -2.70
CA GLY A 94 -5.06 7.74 -2.01
C GLY A 94 -5.22 6.42 -2.76
N LEU A 95 -6.42 6.13 -3.29
CA LEU A 95 -6.66 4.97 -4.15
C LEU A 95 -5.81 5.04 -5.42
N GLY A 96 -5.76 6.22 -6.06
CA GLY A 96 -4.87 6.45 -7.21
C GLY A 96 -3.41 6.15 -6.87
N ALA A 97 -2.93 6.57 -5.68
CA ALA A 97 -1.56 6.30 -5.25
C ALA A 97 -1.29 4.80 -5.03
N VAL A 98 -2.27 4.04 -4.51
CA VAL A 98 -2.16 2.57 -4.43
C VAL A 98 -2.05 1.96 -5.82
N VAL A 99 -2.94 2.35 -6.75
CA VAL A 99 -2.93 1.83 -8.13
C VAL A 99 -1.62 2.19 -8.84
N GLY A 100 -1.12 3.42 -8.69
CA GLY A 100 0.15 3.86 -9.27
C GLY A 100 1.36 3.10 -8.72
N HIS A 101 1.34 2.76 -7.42
CA HIS A 101 2.36 1.93 -6.81
C HIS A 101 2.32 0.47 -7.30
N ASP A 102 1.13 -0.08 -7.52
CA ASP A 102 0.93 -1.46 -7.94
C ASP A 102 1.14 -1.67 -9.44
N PHE A 103 0.85 -0.64 -10.25
CA PHE A 103 0.90 -0.65 -11.70
C PHE A 103 1.57 0.62 -12.24
N PRO A 104 2.86 0.86 -11.93
CA PRO A 104 3.57 2.01 -12.42
C PRO A 104 3.78 1.91 -13.94
N VAL A 105 3.56 3.02 -14.69
CA VAL A 105 3.61 3.02 -16.17
C VAL A 105 4.98 2.72 -16.76
N TRP A 106 6.05 3.03 -16.04
CA TRP A 106 7.43 2.89 -16.50
C TRP A 106 8.08 1.54 -16.12
N LEU A 107 7.41 0.73 -15.32
CA LEU A 107 7.77 -0.67 -15.12
C LEU A 107 6.87 -1.56 -16.00
N LYS A 108 7.37 -2.73 -16.41
CA LYS A 108 6.54 -3.71 -17.11
C LYS A 108 5.30 -4.01 -16.27
N MET A 109 4.13 -4.08 -16.91
CA MET A 109 2.85 -4.31 -16.24
C MET A 109 2.94 -5.46 -15.23
N GLY A 110 2.42 -5.21 -14.01
CA GLY A 110 2.44 -6.18 -12.92
C GLY A 110 3.72 -6.24 -12.07
N ARG A 111 4.80 -5.54 -12.45
CA ARG A 111 6.06 -5.49 -11.68
C ARG A 111 6.12 -4.38 -10.61
N GLY A 112 5.03 -3.68 -10.36
CA GLY A 112 4.89 -2.78 -9.22
C GLY A 112 4.81 -3.50 -7.89
N GLY A 113 4.66 -2.74 -6.81
CA GLY A 113 4.54 -3.27 -5.46
C GLY A 113 3.20 -3.99 -5.20
N LYS A 114 2.90 -4.22 -3.93
CA LYS A 114 1.64 -4.81 -3.45
C LYS A 114 0.76 -3.80 -2.69
N GLY A 115 1.09 -2.53 -2.73
CA GLY A 115 0.31 -1.41 -2.22
C GLY A 115 0.03 -1.36 -0.72
N VAL A 116 0.53 -2.28 0.10
CA VAL A 116 0.15 -2.37 1.53
C VAL A 116 0.46 -1.08 2.28
N THR A 117 1.67 -0.53 2.13
CA THR A 117 2.05 0.74 2.78
C THR A 117 1.16 1.89 2.32
N CYS A 118 0.92 2.01 1.02
CA CYS A 118 0.06 3.05 0.46
C CYS A 118 -1.40 2.87 0.94
N CYS A 119 -1.91 1.64 0.99
CA CYS A 119 -3.23 1.31 1.53
C CYS A 119 -3.34 1.69 3.01
N CYS A 120 -2.38 1.30 3.86
CA CYS A 120 -2.34 1.69 5.27
C CYS A 120 -2.33 3.22 5.42
N THR A 121 -1.49 3.91 4.64
CA THR A 121 -1.40 5.38 4.68
C THR A 121 -2.73 6.03 4.29
N LEU A 122 -3.34 5.57 3.19
CA LEU A 122 -4.66 6.02 2.78
C LEU A 122 -5.66 5.89 3.92
N LEU A 123 -5.80 4.71 4.50
CA LEU A 123 -6.83 4.44 5.51
C LEU A 123 -6.59 5.18 6.82
N ILE A 124 -5.34 5.23 7.30
CA ILE A 124 -4.96 5.92 8.55
C ILE A 124 -5.17 7.44 8.43
N VAL A 125 -4.73 8.04 7.32
CA VAL A 125 -4.90 9.48 7.08
C VAL A 125 -6.37 9.84 6.85
N PHE A 126 -7.14 8.93 6.25
CA PHE A 126 -8.55 9.15 5.97
C PHE A 126 -9.41 9.16 7.24
N SER A 127 -9.19 8.23 8.18
CA SER A 127 -10.01 8.13 9.39
C SER A 127 -9.40 7.28 10.50
N PRO A 128 -9.81 7.47 11.77
CA PRO A 128 -9.43 6.59 12.88
C PRO A 128 -9.83 5.12 12.67
N TRP A 129 -10.92 4.84 11.95
CA TRP A 129 -11.32 3.48 11.58
C TRP A 129 -10.28 2.79 10.71
N GLY A 130 -9.57 3.56 9.88
CA GLY A 130 -8.45 3.04 9.10
C GLY A 130 -7.27 2.59 9.98
N LEU A 131 -6.98 3.32 11.07
CA LEU A 131 -5.99 2.89 12.05
C LEU A 131 -6.39 1.57 12.72
N LEU A 132 -7.66 1.42 13.12
CA LEU A 132 -8.16 0.17 13.70
C LEU A 132 -8.07 -1.00 12.72
N ALA A 133 -8.40 -0.77 11.44
CA ALA A 133 -8.23 -1.79 10.39
C ALA A 133 -6.76 -2.20 10.21
N CYS A 134 -5.82 -1.25 10.26
CA CYS A 134 -4.39 -1.54 10.20
C CYS A 134 -3.90 -2.33 11.43
N ILE A 135 -4.39 -2.00 12.64
CA ILE A 135 -4.08 -2.75 13.86
C ILE A 135 -4.58 -4.19 13.73
N LEU A 136 -5.81 -4.41 13.25
CA LEU A 136 -6.37 -5.74 13.03
C LEU A 136 -5.53 -6.55 12.02
N GLY A 137 -5.14 -5.93 10.92
CA GLY A 137 -4.25 -6.54 9.93
C GLY A 137 -2.88 -6.89 10.52
N MET A 138 -2.32 -6.04 11.38
CA MET A 138 -1.06 -6.32 12.08
C MET A 138 -1.20 -7.50 13.06
N ILE A 139 -2.27 -7.54 13.84
CA ILE A 139 -2.58 -8.69 14.72
C ILE A 139 -2.66 -9.97 13.88
N THR A 140 -3.34 -9.92 12.73
CA THR A 140 -3.43 -11.06 11.82
C THR A 140 -2.05 -11.52 11.34
N VAL A 141 -1.14 -10.61 11.02
CA VAL A 141 0.25 -10.94 10.65
C VAL A 141 0.99 -11.60 11.81
N PHE A 142 0.84 -11.09 13.03
CA PHE A 142 1.50 -11.67 14.21
C PHE A 142 1.01 -13.10 14.51
N VAL A 143 -0.29 -13.35 14.39
CA VAL A 143 -0.91 -14.66 14.63
C VAL A 143 -0.56 -15.65 13.53
N THR A 144 -0.75 -15.26 12.26
CA THR A 144 -0.58 -16.17 11.13
C THR A 144 0.87 -16.29 10.67
N LYS A 145 1.70 -15.27 10.94
CA LYS A 145 3.08 -15.10 10.42
C LYS A 145 3.16 -14.90 8.91
N TYR A 146 2.05 -14.53 8.25
CA TYR A 146 1.99 -14.27 6.81
C TYR A 146 1.62 -12.82 6.52
N LEU A 147 2.56 -12.05 5.95
CA LEU A 147 2.35 -10.64 5.58
C LEU A 147 1.22 -10.45 4.55
N CYS A 148 1.05 -11.41 3.64
CA CYS A 148 0.03 -11.32 2.59
C CYS A 148 -1.39 -11.38 3.16
N ILE A 149 -1.63 -12.13 4.24
CA ILE A 149 -2.95 -12.19 4.88
C ILE A 149 -3.28 -10.84 5.51
N GLY A 150 -2.34 -10.23 6.24
CA GLY A 150 -2.54 -8.88 6.78
C GLY A 150 -2.84 -7.84 5.70
N GLY A 151 -2.13 -7.90 4.57
CA GLY A 151 -2.36 -6.99 3.44
C GLY A 151 -3.76 -7.08 2.83
N ILE A 152 -4.42 -8.24 2.92
CA ILE A 152 -5.82 -8.43 2.49
C ILE A 152 -6.79 -8.01 3.60
N VAL A 153 -6.50 -8.37 4.85
CA VAL A 153 -7.38 -8.09 6.00
C VAL A 153 -7.53 -6.60 6.25
N ILE A 154 -6.50 -5.79 6.05
CA ILE A 154 -6.54 -4.34 6.29
C ILE A 154 -7.68 -3.66 5.53
N PRO A 155 -7.74 -3.67 4.18
CA PRO A 155 -8.82 -3.03 3.48
C PRO A 155 -10.17 -3.74 3.67
N ALA A 156 -10.19 -5.06 3.86
CA ALA A 156 -11.40 -5.82 4.14
C ALA A 156 -12.04 -5.42 5.48
N ALA A 157 -11.25 -5.21 6.53
CA ALA A 157 -11.74 -4.74 7.83
C ALA A 157 -12.31 -3.31 7.76
N PHE A 158 -11.86 -2.50 6.82
CA PHE A 158 -12.35 -1.15 6.62
C PHE A 158 -13.70 -1.10 5.86
N LEU A 159 -14.16 -2.21 5.24
CA LEU A 159 -15.43 -2.23 4.49
C LEU A 159 -16.63 -1.84 5.34
N ILE A 160 -16.73 -2.38 6.57
CA ILE A 160 -17.86 -2.07 7.45
C ILE A 160 -17.96 -0.57 7.74
N PRO A 161 -16.94 0.09 8.33
CA PRO A 161 -17.01 1.53 8.55
C PRO A 161 -17.09 2.34 7.25
N ALA A 162 -16.53 1.85 6.14
CA ALA A 162 -16.62 2.52 4.86
C ALA A 162 -18.06 2.71 4.40
N PHE A 163 -18.90 1.68 4.49
CA PHE A 163 -20.31 1.76 4.15
C PHE A 163 -21.15 2.43 5.25
N ALA A 164 -20.94 2.07 6.51
CA ALA A 164 -21.78 2.49 7.61
C ALA A 164 -21.59 3.97 8.01
N VAL A 165 -20.35 4.47 7.93
CA VAL A 165 -20.00 5.82 8.42
C VAL A 165 -19.80 6.81 7.26
N PHE A 166 -19.19 6.36 6.16
CA PHE A 166 -18.78 7.26 5.06
C PHE A 166 -19.67 7.14 3.82
N GLY A 167 -20.61 6.19 3.80
CA GLY A 167 -21.61 6.03 2.74
C GLY A 167 -21.15 5.16 1.56
N PRO A 168 -22.06 4.93 0.60
CA PRO A 168 -21.90 3.92 -0.43
C PRO A 168 -20.72 4.20 -1.37
N GLU A 169 -20.38 5.46 -1.64
CA GLU A 169 -19.30 5.81 -2.56
C GLU A 169 -17.95 5.36 -1.98
N ILE A 170 -17.67 5.68 -0.72
CA ILE A 170 -16.43 5.22 -0.04
C ILE A 170 -16.45 3.70 0.14
N GLY A 171 -17.60 3.12 0.44
CA GLY A 171 -17.78 1.67 0.51
C GLY A 171 -17.38 0.98 -0.78
N LEU A 172 -17.91 1.42 -1.93
CA LEU A 172 -17.57 0.87 -3.24
C LEU A 172 -16.07 1.05 -3.60
N LEU A 173 -15.49 2.22 -3.32
CA LEU A 173 -14.06 2.44 -3.51
C LEU A 173 -13.22 1.51 -2.62
N THR A 174 -13.70 1.21 -1.40
CA THR A 174 -13.03 0.25 -0.51
C THR A 174 -13.17 -1.19 -1.01
N VAL A 175 -14.29 -1.56 -1.65
CA VAL A 175 -14.40 -2.86 -2.35
C VAL A 175 -13.35 -2.97 -3.45
N VAL A 176 -13.18 -1.93 -4.27
CA VAL A 176 -12.14 -1.89 -5.31
C VAL A 176 -10.74 -2.02 -4.68
N LEU A 177 -10.46 -1.27 -3.62
CA LEU A 177 -9.18 -1.35 -2.89
C LEU A 177 -8.92 -2.76 -2.35
N THR A 178 -9.93 -3.40 -1.75
CA THR A 178 -9.84 -4.77 -1.22
C THR A 178 -9.57 -5.77 -2.34
N GLY A 179 -10.27 -5.65 -3.46
CA GLY A 179 -10.07 -6.48 -4.65
C GLY A 179 -8.65 -6.34 -5.22
N LEU A 180 -8.13 -5.12 -5.31
CA LEU A 180 -6.74 -4.87 -5.74
C LEU A 180 -5.74 -5.55 -4.81
N CYS A 181 -5.87 -5.35 -3.49
CA CYS A 181 -5.01 -5.99 -2.50
C CYS A 181 -5.11 -7.51 -2.58
N PHE A 182 -6.30 -8.07 -2.73
CA PHE A 182 -6.51 -9.51 -2.91
C PHE A 182 -5.78 -10.02 -4.16
N CYS A 183 -5.97 -9.41 -5.31
CA CYS A 183 -5.32 -9.81 -6.56
C CYS A 183 -3.79 -9.77 -6.48
N LYS A 184 -3.23 -8.71 -5.87
CA LYS A 184 -1.77 -8.55 -5.70
C LYS A 184 -1.16 -9.55 -4.71
N HIS A 185 -1.96 -10.05 -3.76
CA HIS A 185 -1.52 -11.03 -2.77
C HIS A 185 -1.89 -12.47 -3.12
N TRP A 186 -2.71 -12.69 -4.15
CA TRP A 186 -3.17 -14.01 -4.58
C TRP A 186 -2.05 -15.03 -4.83
N PRO A 187 -0.93 -14.68 -5.53
CA PRO A 187 0.18 -15.60 -5.72
C PRO A 187 0.76 -16.09 -4.38
N ALA A 188 0.97 -15.19 -3.42
CA ALA A 188 1.48 -15.55 -2.10
C ALA A 188 0.47 -16.37 -1.28
N ALA A 189 -0.84 -16.10 -1.43
CA ALA A 189 -1.89 -16.90 -0.79
C ALA A 189 -1.90 -18.35 -1.30
N LYS A 190 -1.69 -18.57 -2.61
CA LYS A 190 -1.51 -19.90 -3.19
C LYS A 190 -0.28 -20.63 -2.63
N GLU A 191 0.82 -19.93 -2.41
CA GLU A 191 2.03 -20.50 -1.80
C GLU A 191 1.79 -20.93 -0.35
N ILE A 192 0.94 -20.21 0.41
CA ILE A 192 0.53 -20.63 1.76
C ILE A 192 -0.23 -21.95 1.67
N ALA A 193 -1.24 -22.05 0.80
CA ALA A 193 -2.06 -23.24 0.65
C ALA A 193 -1.24 -24.48 0.24
N SER A 194 -0.14 -24.27 -0.49
CA SER A 194 0.79 -25.36 -0.91
C SER A 194 1.94 -25.60 0.07
N GLY A 195 1.96 -24.93 1.24
CA GLY A 195 3.02 -25.07 2.24
C GLY A 195 4.39 -24.49 1.87
N ARG A 196 4.51 -23.79 0.73
CA ARG A 196 5.78 -23.22 0.24
C ARG A 196 6.07 -21.80 0.71
N CYS A 197 5.07 -21.11 1.27
CA CYS A 197 5.25 -19.73 1.73
C CYS A 197 6.11 -19.65 2.98
N GLU A 198 7.16 -18.86 2.95
CA GLU A 198 8.00 -18.60 4.11
C GLU A 198 7.24 -17.76 5.16
N LYS A 199 7.18 -18.24 6.40
CA LYS A 199 6.64 -17.49 7.52
C LYS A 199 7.54 -16.29 7.85
N THR A 200 6.95 -15.14 8.04
CA THR A 200 7.65 -13.92 8.49
C THR A 200 7.60 -13.84 10.00
N ASP A 201 8.69 -14.20 10.64
CA ASP A 201 8.81 -14.05 12.11
C ASP A 201 9.30 -12.64 12.44
N VAL A 202 8.33 -11.73 12.60
CA VAL A 202 8.58 -10.32 12.92
C VAL A 202 9.33 -10.18 14.25
N LEU A 203 9.04 -11.04 15.24
CA LEU A 203 9.67 -10.98 16.56
C LEU A 203 11.15 -11.38 16.49
N ASN A 204 11.48 -12.41 15.74
CA ASN A 204 12.87 -12.83 15.54
C ASN A 204 13.68 -11.82 14.72
N MET A 205 13.05 -11.13 13.75
CA MET A 205 13.68 -10.01 13.03
C MET A 205 14.06 -8.87 13.99
N LEU A 206 13.21 -8.56 14.97
CA LEU A 206 13.47 -7.52 15.98
C LEU A 206 14.49 -7.98 17.04
N ARG A 207 14.48 -9.26 17.44
CA ARG A 207 15.43 -9.82 18.43
C ARG A 207 16.86 -9.94 17.91
N LYS A 208 17.07 -10.32 16.64
CA LYS A 208 18.40 -10.36 16.03
C LYS A 208 19.11 -9.01 16.04
N ARG A 209 18.35 -7.91 16.05
CA ARG A 209 18.85 -6.53 16.11
C ARG A 209 19.46 -6.15 17.47
N ARG A 210 19.01 -6.77 18.59
CA ARG A 210 19.58 -6.46 19.93
C ARG A 210 20.93 -7.11 20.18
N ARG A 211 21.40 -7.99 19.27
CA ARG A 211 22.66 -8.75 19.41
C ARG A 211 23.74 -8.33 18.42
N GLN A 212 23.48 -7.35 17.57
CA GLN A 212 24.43 -6.65 16.68
C GLN A 212 24.61 -5.19 17.13
#